data_70214c7c8e2fdc80aecb8a28d23ccf14
#
_entry.id   70214c7c8e2fdc80aecb8a28d23ccf14
#
_cell.length_a   1.000
_cell.length_b   1.000
_cell.length_c   1.000
_cell.angle_alpha   90.00
_cell.angle_beta   90.00
_cell.angle_gamma   90.00
#
_symmetry.space_group_name_H-M   'P 1'
#
loop_
_entity.id
_entity.type
_entity.pdbx_description
1 polymer ?
#
loop_
_entity_poly.entity_id
_entity_poly.type
_entity_poly.pdbx_seq_one_letter_code
_entity_poly.pdbx_strand_id
1 'polypeptide(L)'
;MRGTLVHEETIRVSPGAETAKLGEAGRGHELIIIDSSRDWSHVEAILREAAKDADEDDEAAQGKTITGWVLTKALVSMNTPNGDKIVFGEAVSSEDEASRRRGRRDAAQEAMRLYYRVYDLFPNSPLAAEGLYRAADIRWQMERADIMTRPSARERDAYMRGQMDEEWMKLVMKKFPGTKWADLAAFRLLENKLCGDWQSASKCPEKEAEMYEKYAKEHDQSPAAPQALYEAAWRQSALIEIYKTEANQKKSEAAKARALDLAQRIVSQYGQSQWALRASSLLYYIQQGIVTYGNSTD
;
A
#
# COMPACT_ATOMS: atom_id res chain seq x y z
N MET A 1 15.83 -26.21 1.68
CA MET A 1 15.76 -25.12 0.67
C MET A 1 14.49 -24.31 0.91
N ARG A 2 14.50 -22.96 0.78
CA ARG A 2 13.29 -22.14 0.97
C ARG A 2 12.37 -22.18 -0.25
N GLY A 3 11.07 -22.16 0.00
CA GLY A 3 10.04 -22.09 -1.02
C GLY A 3 8.74 -21.50 -0.49
N THR A 4 7.75 -21.32 -1.34
CA THR A 4 6.42 -20.82 -1.00
C THR A 4 5.34 -21.59 -1.71
N LEU A 5 4.17 -21.67 -1.12
CA LEU A 5 2.97 -22.22 -1.77
C LEU A 5 2.35 -21.18 -2.72
N VAL A 6 2.02 -21.61 -3.92
CA VAL A 6 1.25 -20.82 -4.89
C VAL A 6 -0.24 -21.18 -4.90
N HIS A 7 -0.57 -22.34 -4.31
CA HIS A 7 -1.94 -22.77 -4.03
C HIS A 7 -2.07 -23.17 -2.58
N GLU A 8 -3.29 -23.12 -2.05
CA GLU A 8 -3.59 -23.69 -0.74
C GLU A 8 -3.38 -25.21 -0.76
N GLU A 9 -2.66 -25.74 0.22
CA GLU A 9 -2.32 -27.16 0.32
C GLU A 9 -2.51 -27.73 1.71
N THR A 10 -2.93 -29.01 1.74
CA THR A 10 -2.95 -29.78 2.97
C THR A 10 -1.58 -30.41 3.22
N ILE A 11 -1.00 -30.14 4.40
CA ILE A 11 0.21 -30.81 4.87
C ILE A 11 -0.19 -32.18 5.45
N ARG A 12 0.44 -33.24 4.95
CA ARG A 12 0.10 -34.63 5.27
C ARG A 12 1.25 -35.39 5.95
N VAL A 13 0.91 -36.45 6.68
CA VAL A 13 1.90 -37.27 7.40
C VAL A 13 2.87 -37.98 6.46
N SER A 14 2.40 -38.41 5.28
CA SER A 14 3.21 -39.12 4.27
C SER A 14 2.71 -38.81 2.87
N PRO A 15 3.52 -39.10 1.81
CA PRO A 15 3.09 -38.91 0.41
C PRO A 15 1.83 -39.73 0.09
N GLY A 16 0.76 -39.04 -0.29
CA GLY A 16 -0.51 -39.67 -0.68
C GLY A 16 -1.72 -38.85 -0.28
N ALA A 17 -2.70 -38.75 -1.18
CA ALA A 17 -3.92 -37.93 -0.97
C ALA A 17 -4.80 -38.44 0.18
N GLU A 18 -4.74 -39.74 0.48
CA GLU A 18 -5.56 -40.41 1.50
C GLU A 18 -4.88 -40.45 2.88
N THR A 19 -3.67 -39.90 3.01
CA THR A 19 -2.93 -39.94 4.28
C THR A 19 -3.44 -38.85 5.24
N ALA A 20 -3.20 -39.07 6.55
CA ALA A 20 -3.71 -38.17 7.58
C ALA A 20 -3.23 -36.73 7.38
N LYS A 21 -4.13 -35.77 7.60
CA LYS A 21 -3.88 -34.35 7.56
C LYS A 21 -3.21 -33.89 8.85
N LEU A 22 -2.15 -33.10 8.73
CA LEU A 22 -1.47 -32.44 9.84
C LEU A 22 -1.88 -30.97 9.98
N GLY A 23 -2.19 -30.31 8.86
CA GLY A 23 -2.59 -28.91 8.82
C GLY A 23 -2.86 -28.44 7.40
N GLU A 24 -3.21 -27.16 7.25
CA GLU A 24 -3.37 -26.50 5.96
C GLU A 24 -2.48 -25.26 5.90
N ALA A 25 -1.88 -25.03 4.74
CA ALA A 25 -1.08 -23.83 4.47
C ALA A 25 -1.60 -23.13 3.24
N GLY A 26 -1.90 -21.84 3.39
CA GLY A 26 -2.44 -21.00 2.32
C GLY A 26 -1.37 -20.48 1.36
N ARG A 27 -1.81 -19.80 0.32
CA ARG A 27 -0.94 -19.14 -0.67
C ARG A 27 0.02 -18.15 -0.01
N GLY A 28 1.25 -18.11 -0.52
CA GLY A 28 2.30 -17.24 -0.01
C GLY A 28 2.93 -17.71 1.30
N HIS A 29 2.49 -18.87 1.86
CA HIS A 29 3.11 -19.45 3.04
C HIS A 29 4.54 -19.90 2.72
N GLU A 30 5.47 -19.53 3.59
CA GLU A 30 6.87 -19.98 3.47
C GLU A 30 7.03 -21.38 4.03
N LEU A 31 7.83 -22.17 3.32
CA LEU A 31 8.15 -23.53 3.66
C LEU A 31 9.65 -23.77 3.54
N ILE A 32 10.18 -24.63 4.40
CA ILE A 32 11.51 -25.21 4.23
C ILE A 32 11.35 -26.57 3.58
N ILE A 33 11.83 -26.69 2.34
CA ILE A 33 11.83 -27.97 1.61
C ILE A 33 13.02 -28.78 2.10
N ILE A 34 12.72 -29.93 2.71
CA ILE A 34 13.70 -30.87 3.30
C ILE A 34 14.13 -31.89 2.25
N ASP A 35 13.15 -32.53 1.62
CA ASP A 35 13.34 -33.61 0.66
C ASP A 35 12.19 -33.65 -0.35
N SER A 36 12.32 -34.47 -1.41
CA SER A 36 11.27 -34.65 -2.43
C SER A 36 11.18 -36.12 -2.83
N SER A 37 9.97 -36.61 -2.99
CA SER A 37 9.67 -37.98 -3.44
C SER A 37 8.58 -37.95 -4.49
N ARG A 38 8.93 -38.18 -5.76
CA ARG A 38 8.00 -38.10 -6.92
C ARG A 38 7.28 -36.75 -6.96
N ASP A 39 5.94 -36.75 -6.84
CA ASP A 39 5.08 -35.58 -6.90
C ASP A 39 4.90 -34.88 -5.55
N TRP A 40 5.59 -35.33 -4.51
CA TRP A 40 5.48 -34.85 -3.14
C TRP A 40 6.79 -34.24 -2.65
N SER A 41 6.69 -33.14 -1.92
CA SER A 41 7.81 -32.51 -1.24
C SER A 41 7.61 -32.60 0.28
N HIS A 42 8.64 -33.08 0.98
CA HIS A 42 8.73 -33.06 2.42
C HIS A 42 9.11 -31.66 2.89
N VAL A 43 8.26 -31.05 3.70
CA VAL A 43 8.40 -29.65 4.08
C VAL A 43 8.24 -29.45 5.57
N GLU A 44 8.89 -28.40 6.08
CA GLU A 44 8.63 -27.83 7.38
C GLU A 44 7.95 -26.48 7.22
N ALA A 45 6.86 -26.26 7.94
CA ALA A 45 6.07 -25.04 7.95
C ALA A 45 5.81 -24.58 9.37
N ILE A 46 5.76 -23.26 9.57
CA ILE A 46 5.26 -22.66 10.81
C ILE A 46 3.84 -22.22 10.55
N LEU A 47 2.86 -22.98 11.03
CA LEU A 47 1.45 -22.64 10.91
C LEU A 47 1.00 -21.88 12.15
N ARG A 48 0.41 -20.70 11.97
CA ARG A 48 -0.32 -20.02 13.04
C ARG A 48 -1.69 -20.67 13.12
N GLU A 49 -2.07 -21.20 14.28
CA GLU A 49 -3.45 -21.61 14.52
C GLU A 49 -4.32 -20.35 14.38
N ALA A 50 -5.39 -20.44 13.59
CA ALA A 50 -6.42 -19.42 13.60
C ALA A 50 -7.03 -19.44 15.01
N ALA A 51 -6.69 -18.47 15.83
CA ALA A 51 -7.26 -18.32 17.15
C ALA A 51 -8.77 -18.09 16.98
N LYS A 52 -9.57 -19.06 17.38
CA LYS A 52 -11.03 -18.96 17.34
C LYS A 52 -11.59 -17.96 18.33
N ASP A 53 -10.82 -17.60 19.38
CA ASP A 53 -11.22 -16.73 20.49
C ASP A 53 -9.98 -16.02 21.10
N ALA A 54 -9.07 -15.45 20.28
CA ALA A 54 -7.97 -14.66 20.82
C ALA A 54 -8.47 -13.26 21.14
N ASP A 55 -8.41 -12.86 22.40
CA ASP A 55 -8.43 -11.46 22.81
C ASP A 55 -7.29 -10.73 22.11
N GLU A 56 -7.53 -9.48 21.66
CA GLU A 56 -6.62 -8.68 20.81
C GLU A 56 -5.23 -8.43 21.43
N ASP A 57 -5.00 -8.83 22.67
CA ASP A 57 -3.76 -8.63 23.44
C ASP A 57 -2.77 -9.81 23.40
N ASP A 58 -3.07 -10.92 22.72
CA ASP A 58 -2.16 -12.08 22.65
C ASP A 58 -1.14 -11.93 21.48
N GLU A 59 -0.14 -11.06 21.67
CA GLU A 59 1.03 -10.91 20.78
C GLU A 59 1.90 -12.19 20.65
N ALA A 60 1.54 -13.27 21.31
CA ALA A 60 2.35 -14.48 21.46
C ALA A 60 1.69 -15.76 20.92
N ALA A 61 0.87 -15.70 19.89
CA ALA A 61 0.50 -16.94 19.19
C ALA A 61 1.74 -17.52 18.49
N GLN A 62 2.55 -18.26 19.26
CA GLN A 62 3.68 -19.03 18.74
C GLN A 62 3.15 -20.01 17.70
N GLY A 63 3.51 -19.76 16.41
CA GLY A 63 3.15 -20.67 15.34
C GLY A 63 3.68 -22.08 15.63
N LYS A 64 2.85 -23.10 15.41
CA LYS A 64 3.24 -24.50 15.54
C LYS A 64 4.07 -24.91 14.34
N THR A 65 5.29 -25.40 14.58
CA THR A 65 6.09 -26.01 13.53
C THR A 65 5.51 -27.38 13.18
N ILE A 66 5.18 -27.59 11.91
CA ILE A 66 4.67 -28.84 11.37
C ILE A 66 5.61 -29.31 10.26
N THR A 67 5.99 -30.59 10.33
CA THR A 67 6.76 -31.25 9.28
C THR A 67 5.88 -32.30 8.61
N GLY A 68 5.80 -32.27 7.28
CA GLY A 68 4.94 -33.18 6.52
C GLY A 68 5.11 -33.04 5.01
N TRP A 69 4.17 -33.55 4.26
CA TRP A 69 4.24 -33.67 2.81
C TRP A 69 3.17 -32.81 2.13
N VAL A 70 3.58 -32.08 1.09
CA VAL A 70 2.70 -31.29 0.20
C VAL A 70 2.96 -31.68 -1.25
N LEU A 71 2.02 -31.37 -2.15
CA LEU A 71 2.22 -31.57 -3.58
C LEU A 71 3.30 -30.65 -4.11
N THR A 72 4.31 -31.20 -4.78
CA THR A 72 5.44 -30.42 -5.37
C THR A 72 4.96 -29.37 -6.36
N LYS A 73 3.90 -29.65 -7.12
CA LYS A 73 3.33 -28.71 -8.11
C LYS A 73 2.76 -27.42 -7.50
N ALA A 74 2.42 -27.43 -6.20
CA ALA A 74 1.92 -26.26 -5.50
C ALA A 74 3.05 -25.39 -4.92
N LEU A 75 4.31 -25.88 -5.03
CA LEU A 75 5.50 -25.24 -4.47
C LEU A 75 6.29 -24.50 -5.54
N VAL A 76 6.74 -23.30 -5.19
CA VAL A 76 7.79 -22.57 -5.92
C VAL A 76 8.97 -22.35 -4.98
N SER A 77 10.14 -22.78 -5.38
CA SER A 77 11.40 -22.54 -4.67
C SER A 77 12.27 -21.52 -5.41
N MET A 78 13.32 -21.05 -4.76
CA MET A 78 14.29 -20.15 -5.37
C MET A 78 15.00 -20.75 -6.62
N ASN A 79 14.95 -22.08 -6.79
CA ASN A 79 15.52 -22.79 -7.94
C ASN A 79 14.47 -23.13 -9.03
N THR A 80 13.20 -22.78 -8.82
CA THR A 80 12.15 -23.06 -9.81
C THR A 80 12.33 -22.15 -11.03
N PRO A 81 12.42 -22.71 -12.25
CA PRO A 81 12.52 -21.90 -13.47
C PRO A 81 11.33 -20.93 -13.59
N ASN A 82 11.60 -19.62 -13.81
CA ASN A 82 10.60 -18.55 -13.82
C ASN A 82 9.73 -18.49 -12.54
N GLY A 83 10.26 -18.95 -11.41
CA GLY A 83 9.54 -18.97 -10.13
C GLY A 83 9.05 -17.59 -9.71
N ASP A 84 9.83 -16.55 -9.99
CA ASP A 84 9.46 -15.14 -9.78
C ASP A 84 8.18 -14.74 -10.52
N LYS A 85 8.06 -15.14 -11.79
CA LYS A 85 6.88 -14.85 -12.62
C LYS A 85 5.66 -15.65 -12.19
N ILE A 86 5.87 -16.91 -11.76
CA ILE A 86 4.78 -17.77 -11.27
C ILE A 86 4.20 -17.15 -9.99
N VAL A 87 5.05 -16.86 -9.01
CA VAL A 87 4.61 -16.27 -7.74
C VAL A 87 3.97 -14.90 -7.95
N PHE A 88 4.54 -14.08 -8.83
CA PHE A 88 3.98 -12.77 -9.16
C PHE A 88 2.61 -12.88 -9.85
N GLY A 89 2.44 -13.82 -10.78
CA GLY A 89 1.15 -14.07 -11.45
C GLY A 89 0.05 -14.50 -10.48
N GLU A 90 0.37 -15.39 -9.53
CA GLU A 90 -0.55 -15.79 -8.46
C GLU A 90 -0.87 -14.63 -7.49
N ALA A 91 0.10 -13.76 -7.23
CA ALA A 91 -0.14 -12.55 -6.44
C ALA A 91 -1.13 -11.61 -7.13
N VAL A 92 -0.97 -11.37 -8.45
CA VAL A 92 -1.91 -10.56 -9.25
C VAL A 92 -3.30 -11.18 -9.23
N SER A 93 -3.41 -12.51 -9.37
CA SER A 93 -4.69 -13.23 -9.33
C SER A 93 -5.38 -13.06 -7.97
N SER A 94 -4.64 -13.13 -6.87
CA SER A 94 -5.18 -12.93 -5.52
C SER A 94 -5.57 -11.47 -5.28
N GLU A 95 -4.80 -10.49 -5.79
CA GLU A 95 -5.13 -9.06 -5.72
C GLU A 95 -6.42 -8.73 -6.51
N ASP A 96 -6.57 -9.30 -7.72
CA ASP A 96 -7.79 -9.17 -8.51
C ASP A 96 -9.01 -9.76 -7.79
N GLU A 97 -8.85 -10.95 -7.19
CA GLU A 97 -9.89 -11.57 -6.36
C GLU A 97 -10.28 -10.69 -5.17
N ALA A 98 -9.31 -10.08 -4.48
CA ALA A 98 -9.54 -9.17 -3.37
C ALA A 98 -10.34 -7.91 -3.79
N SER A 99 -10.17 -7.46 -5.03
CA SER A 99 -10.87 -6.29 -5.56
C SER A 99 -12.35 -6.55 -5.88
N ARG A 100 -12.77 -7.81 -5.99
CA ARG A 100 -14.14 -8.19 -6.34
C ARG A 100 -15.09 -8.03 -5.17
N ARG A 101 -16.31 -7.56 -5.43
CA ARG A 101 -17.34 -7.32 -4.40
C ARG A 101 -17.66 -8.56 -3.53
N ARG A 102 -17.45 -9.77 -4.06
CA ARG A 102 -17.67 -11.06 -3.39
C ARG A 102 -16.41 -11.92 -3.40
N GLY A 103 -15.25 -11.29 -3.43
CA GLY A 103 -13.98 -11.98 -3.35
C GLY A 103 -13.78 -12.66 -1.99
N ARG A 104 -12.81 -13.58 -1.93
CA ARG A 104 -12.44 -14.24 -0.69
C ARG A 104 -11.87 -13.22 0.31
N ARG A 105 -12.20 -13.38 1.59
CA ARG A 105 -11.80 -12.42 2.64
C ARG A 105 -10.29 -12.35 2.84
N ASP A 106 -9.59 -13.44 2.60
CA ASP A 106 -8.14 -13.59 2.79
C ASP A 106 -7.32 -13.25 1.53
N ALA A 107 -7.99 -13.01 0.40
CA ALA A 107 -7.33 -12.78 -0.89
C ALA A 107 -6.32 -11.62 -0.87
N ALA A 108 -6.61 -10.53 -0.15
CA ALA A 108 -5.68 -9.41 0.02
C ALA A 108 -4.43 -9.82 0.81
N GLN A 109 -4.60 -10.59 1.89
CA GLN A 109 -3.47 -11.11 2.67
C GLN A 109 -2.64 -12.11 1.89
N GLU A 110 -3.28 -12.96 1.06
CA GLU A 110 -2.56 -13.87 0.17
C GLU A 110 -1.75 -13.11 -0.88
N ALA A 111 -2.36 -12.12 -1.55
CA ALA A 111 -1.67 -11.26 -2.50
C ALA A 111 -0.45 -10.59 -1.85
N MET A 112 -0.64 -10.00 -0.67
CA MET A 112 0.44 -9.37 0.09
C MET A 112 1.59 -10.36 0.35
N ARG A 113 1.30 -11.56 0.85
CA ARG A 113 2.32 -12.60 1.11
C ARG A 113 3.03 -13.03 -0.17
N LEU A 114 2.30 -13.30 -1.24
CA LEU A 114 2.86 -13.73 -2.52
C LEU A 114 3.76 -12.64 -3.13
N TYR A 115 3.33 -11.38 -3.16
CA TYR A 115 4.16 -10.28 -3.63
C TYR A 115 5.44 -10.13 -2.81
N TYR A 116 5.35 -10.26 -1.48
CA TYR A 116 6.55 -10.23 -0.63
C TYR A 116 7.51 -11.39 -0.96
N ARG A 117 7.00 -12.59 -1.26
CA ARG A 117 7.83 -13.75 -1.65
C ARG A 117 8.57 -13.54 -2.97
N VAL A 118 8.04 -12.74 -3.90
CA VAL A 118 8.81 -12.39 -5.12
C VAL A 118 10.10 -11.67 -4.75
N TYR A 119 10.04 -10.70 -3.85
CA TYR A 119 11.24 -10.01 -3.36
C TYR A 119 12.14 -10.93 -2.53
N ASP A 120 11.56 -11.70 -1.63
CA ASP A 120 12.28 -12.49 -0.62
C ASP A 120 13.02 -13.69 -1.22
N LEU A 121 12.39 -14.41 -2.16
CA LEU A 121 12.99 -15.59 -2.81
C LEU A 121 13.77 -15.23 -4.08
N PHE A 122 13.42 -14.15 -4.77
CA PHE A 122 13.99 -13.74 -6.04
C PHE A 122 14.47 -12.28 -6.02
N PRO A 123 15.39 -11.89 -5.12
CA PRO A 123 15.76 -10.48 -4.91
C PRO A 123 16.39 -9.83 -6.15
N ASN A 124 16.93 -10.63 -7.07
CA ASN A 124 17.54 -10.17 -8.33
C ASN A 124 16.53 -10.17 -9.51
N SER A 125 15.29 -10.54 -9.29
CA SER A 125 14.25 -10.49 -10.32
C SER A 125 13.91 -9.02 -10.68
N PRO A 126 13.63 -8.71 -11.96
CA PRO A 126 13.09 -7.41 -12.34
C PRO A 126 11.72 -7.10 -11.69
N LEU A 127 11.03 -8.13 -11.18
CA LEU A 127 9.75 -8.02 -10.49
C LEU A 127 9.89 -7.76 -8.98
N ALA A 128 11.11 -7.89 -8.41
CA ALA A 128 11.33 -7.81 -6.97
C ALA A 128 10.92 -6.45 -6.37
N ALA A 129 11.27 -5.35 -7.05
CA ALA A 129 10.91 -3.99 -6.61
C ALA A 129 9.40 -3.77 -6.63
N GLU A 130 8.73 -4.19 -7.70
CA GLU A 130 7.27 -4.13 -7.81
C GLU A 130 6.60 -5.02 -6.77
N GLY A 131 7.07 -6.24 -6.61
CA GLY A 131 6.55 -7.19 -5.62
C GLY A 131 6.61 -6.61 -4.20
N LEU A 132 7.78 -6.11 -3.77
CA LEU A 132 7.91 -5.53 -2.44
C LEU A 132 7.01 -4.30 -2.26
N TYR A 133 6.92 -3.41 -3.27
CA TYR A 133 6.05 -2.24 -3.19
C TYR A 133 4.57 -2.63 -3.10
N ARG A 134 4.09 -3.56 -3.95
CA ARG A 134 2.68 -3.99 -3.91
C ARG A 134 2.33 -4.67 -2.59
N ALA A 135 3.23 -5.50 -2.06
CA ALA A 135 3.06 -6.09 -0.73
C ALA A 135 2.94 -5.00 0.36
N ALA A 136 3.83 -4.01 0.33
CA ALA A 136 3.82 -2.88 1.24
C ALA A 136 2.54 -2.03 1.11
N ASP A 137 2.06 -1.80 -0.13
CA ASP A 137 0.86 -1.01 -0.39
C ASP A 137 -0.42 -1.71 0.07
N ILE A 138 -0.53 -3.02 -0.14
CA ILE A 138 -1.67 -3.80 0.37
C ILE A 138 -1.68 -3.77 1.91
N ARG A 139 -0.53 -4.00 2.56
CA ARG A 139 -0.41 -3.90 4.02
C ARG A 139 -0.85 -2.52 4.51
N TRP A 140 -0.35 -1.46 3.89
CA TRP A 140 -0.71 -0.07 4.19
C TRP A 140 -2.21 0.18 4.09
N GLN A 141 -2.85 -0.30 3.02
CA GLN A 141 -4.29 -0.15 2.82
C GLN A 141 -5.10 -0.91 3.88
N MET A 142 -4.67 -2.11 4.27
CA MET A 142 -5.32 -2.89 5.34
C MET A 142 -5.22 -2.17 6.69
N GLU A 143 -4.03 -1.72 7.07
CA GLU A 143 -3.81 -0.96 8.32
C GLU A 143 -4.59 0.36 8.31
N ARG A 144 -4.60 1.07 7.17
CA ARG A 144 -5.38 2.29 7.01
C ARG A 144 -6.89 2.04 7.20
N ALA A 145 -7.41 0.96 6.61
CA ALA A 145 -8.81 0.59 6.76
C ALA A 145 -9.15 0.32 8.23
N ASP A 146 -8.29 -0.38 8.97
CA ASP A 146 -8.46 -0.61 10.40
C ASP A 146 -8.43 0.70 11.22
N ILE A 147 -7.41 1.54 11.00
CA ILE A 147 -7.28 2.85 11.67
C ILE A 147 -8.52 3.72 11.44
N MET A 148 -9.08 3.71 10.23
CA MET A 148 -10.26 4.50 9.89
C MET A 148 -11.53 4.04 10.60
N THR A 149 -11.57 2.85 11.18
CA THR A 149 -12.69 2.38 12.02
C THR A 149 -12.62 2.90 13.46
N ARG A 150 -11.44 3.36 13.90
CA ARG A 150 -11.21 3.78 15.29
C ARG A 150 -11.82 5.16 15.59
N PRO A 151 -12.28 5.42 16.81
CA PRO A 151 -12.80 6.74 17.22
C PRO A 151 -11.79 7.87 16.98
N SER A 152 -10.49 7.58 17.18
CA SER A 152 -9.40 8.52 16.97
C SER A 152 -9.12 8.89 15.51
N ALA A 153 -9.74 8.23 14.53
CA ALA A 153 -9.50 8.48 13.10
C ALA A 153 -9.74 9.94 12.67
N ARG A 154 -10.60 10.68 13.41
CA ARG A 154 -10.94 12.09 13.14
C ARG A 154 -10.08 13.10 13.89
N GLU A 155 -9.17 12.64 14.75
CA GLU A 155 -8.29 13.55 15.48
C GLU A 155 -7.45 14.39 14.50
N ARG A 156 -7.27 15.68 14.87
CA ARG A 156 -6.50 16.62 14.03
C ARG A 156 -5.03 16.24 13.94
N ASP A 157 -4.44 15.94 15.07
CA ASP A 157 -3.02 15.62 15.14
C ASP A 157 -2.74 14.21 14.69
N ALA A 158 -1.84 14.06 13.71
CA ALA A 158 -1.52 12.78 13.10
C ALA A 158 -1.10 11.70 14.13
N TYR A 159 -0.34 12.07 15.16
CA TYR A 159 0.11 11.13 16.20
C TYR A 159 -1.02 10.61 17.10
N MET A 160 -2.16 11.31 17.17
CA MET A 160 -3.33 10.88 17.95
C MET A 160 -4.19 9.86 17.19
N ARG A 161 -4.07 9.76 15.88
CA ARG A 161 -4.90 8.90 15.01
C ARG A 161 -4.22 7.59 14.84
N GLY A 162 -3.50 6.92 15.32
CA GLY A 162 -2.83 5.73 14.84
C GLY A 162 -2.15 5.94 13.48
N GLN A 163 -1.01 5.36 13.30
CA GLN A 163 -0.22 5.48 12.08
C GLN A 163 -0.06 4.11 11.45
N MET A 164 -0.01 4.05 10.12
CA MET A 164 0.38 2.87 9.38
C MET A 164 1.86 2.58 9.62
N ASP A 165 2.21 1.30 9.65
CA ASP A 165 3.60 0.87 9.78
C ASP A 165 4.40 1.22 8.52
N GLU A 166 5.44 2.03 8.70
CA GLU A 166 6.28 2.54 7.63
C GLU A 166 7.42 1.58 7.21
N GLU A 167 7.61 0.48 7.92
CA GLU A 167 8.78 -0.38 7.76
C GLU A 167 8.94 -0.88 6.32
N TRP A 168 7.88 -1.44 5.75
CA TRP A 168 7.96 -2.01 4.40
C TRP A 168 8.08 -0.94 3.30
N MET A 169 7.44 0.23 3.46
CA MET A 169 7.63 1.35 2.53
C MET A 169 9.08 1.87 2.59
N LYS A 170 9.64 2.01 3.78
CA LYS A 170 11.06 2.36 3.96
C LYS A 170 12.00 1.29 3.40
N LEU A 171 11.62 0.02 3.50
CA LEU A 171 12.39 -1.09 2.92
C LEU A 171 12.42 -1.00 1.39
N VAL A 172 11.29 -0.68 0.72
CA VAL A 172 11.25 -0.45 -0.74
C VAL A 172 12.24 0.65 -1.12
N MET A 173 12.19 1.79 -0.45
CA MET A 173 13.07 2.93 -0.73
C MET A 173 14.56 2.58 -0.52
N LYS A 174 14.86 1.81 0.52
CA LYS A 174 16.23 1.38 0.85
C LYS A 174 16.78 0.36 -0.15
N LYS A 175 15.96 -0.60 -0.58
CA LYS A 175 16.40 -1.71 -1.43
C LYS A 175 16.42 -1.38 -2.92
N PHE A 176 15.54 -0.48 -3.35
CA PHE A 176 15.33 -0.14 -4.76
C PHE A 176 15.37 1.39 -5.00
N PRO A 177 16.42 2.09 -4.53
CA PRO A 177 16.52 3.54 -4.69
C PRO A 177 16.51 3.94 -6.17
N GLY A 178 15.92 5.10 -6.49
CA GLY A 178 15.84 5.63 -7.86
C GLY A 178 14.86 4.89 -8.77
N THR A 179 14.04 4.00 -8.25
CA THR A 179 12.98 3.35 -9.02
C THR A 179 11.63 4.05 -8.78
N LYS A 180 10.72 3.94 -9.75
CA LYS A 180 9.33 4.43 -9.58
C LYS A 180 8.65 3.86 -8.35
N TRP A 181 9.05 2.66 -7.90
CA TRP A 181 8.48 2.01 -6.73
C TRP A 181 8.94 2.66 -5.42
N ALA A 182 10.20 3.07 -5.35
CA ALA A 182 10.70 3.87 -4.23
C ALA A 182 10.02 5.24 -4.15
N ASP A 183 9.79 5.88 -5.30
CA ASP A 183 9.07 7.16 -5.36
C ASP A 183 7.62 7.00 -4.90
N LEU A 184 6.92 5.96 -5.35
CA LEU A 184 5.56 5.65 -4.90
C LEU A 184 5.50 5.36 -3.39
N ALA A 185 6.49 4.63 -2.85
CA ALA A 185 6.60 4.37 -1.42
C ALA A 185 6.82 5.68 -0.62
N ALA A 186 7.68 6.58 -1.11
CA ALA A 186 7.86 7.90 -0.52
C ALA A 186 6.58 8.73 -0.50
N PHE A 187 5.77 8.62 -1.58
CA PHE A 187 4.47 9.29 -1.64
C PHE A 187 3.49 8.75 -0.59
N ARG A 188 3.42 7.43 -0.42
CA ARG A 188 2.57 6.81 0.61
C ARG A 188 2.92 7.26 2.02
N LEU A 189 4.19 7.39 2.34
CA LEU A 189 4.65 7.85 3.65
C LEU A 189 4.17 9.27 4.02
N LEU A 190 3.73 10.08 3.06
CA LEU A 190 3.14 11.38 3.34
C LEU A 190 1.82 11.25 4.13
N GLU A 191 1.04 10.19 3.92
CA GLU A 191 -0.25 9.99 4.57
C GLU A 191 -0.15 10.02 6.11
N ASN A 192 0.91 9.44 6.70
CA ASN A 192 1.13 9.47 8.15
C ASN A 192 1.41 10.87 8.71
N LYS A 193 1.73 11.83 7.85
CA LYS A 193 2.10 13.20 8.24
C LYS A 193 0.97 14.21 8.05
N LEU A 194 -0.10 13.79 7.38
CA LEU A 194 -1.25 14.66 7.13
C LEU A 194 -2.02 14.90 8.42
N CYS A 195 -2.59 16.09 8.56
CA CYS A 195 -3.55 16.36 9.60
C CYS A 195 -4.90 15.62 9.31
N GLY A 196 -5.73 15.49 10.34
CA GLY A 196 -7.13 15.14 10.17
C GLY A 196 -7.95 16.33 9.72
N ASP A 197 -9.03 16.64 10.45
CA ASP A 197 -9.82 17.83 10.17
C ASP A 197 -9.00 19.11 10.45
N TRP A 198 -8.95 20.01 9.48
CA TRP A 198 -8.21 21.27 9.60
C TRP A 198 -8.92 22.31 10.48
N GLN A 199 -10.23 22.12 10.74
CA GLN A 199 -11.04 23.03 11.56
C GLN A 199 -10.92 24.50 11.11
N SER A 200 -10.86 24.72 9.81
CA SER A 200 -10.68 26.02 9.16
C SER A 200 -9.42 26.80 9.62
N ALA A 201 -8.36 26.10 10.08
CA ALA A 201 -7.10 26.72 10.46
C ALA A 201 -6.02 26.50 9.39
N SER A 202 -5.27 27.55 9.06
CA SER A 202 -4.29 27.54 7.94
C SER A 202 -3.07 26.66 8.16
N LYS A 203 -2.66 26.41 9.40
CA LYS A 203 -1.40 25.72 9.75
C LYS A 203 -1.25 24.33 9.11
N CYS A 204 -2.32 23.53 9.09
CA CYS A 204 -2.29 22.19 8.52
C CYS A 204 -2.20 22.20 7.00
N PRO A 205 -3.13 22.85 6.26
CA PRO A 205 -3.05 22.87 4.80
C PRO A 205 -1.80 23.58 4.26
N GLU A 206 -1.25 24.58 4.96
CA GLU A 206 0.07 25.17 4.63
C GLU A 206 1.17 24.08 4.61
N LYS A 207 1.33 23.39 5.75
CA LYS A 207 2.34 22.34 5.91
C LYS A 207 2.16 21.20 4.90
N GLU A 208 0.93 20.79 4.67
CA GLU A 208 0.62 19.72 3.73
C GLU A 208 0.89 20.12 2.28
N ALA A 209 0.55 21.35 1.88
CA ALA A 209 0.89 21.87 0.55
C ALA A 209 2.41 21.87 0.33
N GLU A 210 3.18 22.34 1.30
CA GLU A 210 4.64 22.33 1.24
C GLU A 210 5.22 20.91 1.11
N MET A 211 4.66 19.93 1.82
CA MET A 211 5.10 18.52 1.73
C MET A 211 4.85 17.95 0.33
N TYR A 212 3.68 18.19 -0.25
CA TYR A 212 3.36 17.70 -1.58
C TYR A 212 4.15 18.41 -2.68
N GLU A 213 4.35 19.72 -2.57
CA GLU A 213 5.21 20.46 -3.50
C GLU A 213 6.66 19.98 -3.44
N LYS A 214 7.18 19.74 -2.23
CA LYS A 214 8.51 19.17 -2.04
C LYS A 214 8.64 17.80 -2.69
N TYR A 215 7.67 16.92 -2.44
CA TYR A 215 7.65 15.60 -3.08
C TYR A 215 7.67 15.72 -4.62
N ALA A 216 6.79 16.52 -5.19
CA ALA A 216 6.71 16.68 -6.64
C ALA A 216 7.99 17.28 -7.26
N LYS A 217 8.75 18.06 -6.48
CA LYS A 217 10.05 18.60 -6.91
C LYS A 217 11.17 17.56 -6.82
N GLU A 218 11.19 16.76 -5.74
CA GLU A 218 12.24 15.76 -5.50
C GLU A 218 12.03 14.48 -6.34
N HIS A 219 10.80 14.21 -6.76
CA HIS A 219 10.37 13.03 -7.49
C HIS A 219 9.58 13.41 -8.75
N ASP A 220 10.12 14.29 -9.58
CA ASP A 220 9.43 14.86 -10.74
C ASP A 220 9.09 13.84 -11.83
N GLN A 221 9.83 12.73 -11.89
CA GLN A 221 9.60 11.58 -12.78
C GLN A 221 8.66 10.51 -12.18
N SER A 222 8.25 10.70 -10.93
CA SER A 222 7.33 9.75 -10.26
C SER A 222 5.96 9.73 -10.92
N PRO A 223 5.33 8.55 -11.05
CA PRO A 223 3.91 8.46 -11.45
C PRO A 223 2.97 9.23 -10.52
N ALA A 224 3.37 9.48 -9.26
CA ALA A 224 2.61 10.24 -8.27
C ALA A 224 2.89 11.76 -8.30
N ALA A 225 3.87 12.24 -9.10
CA ALA A 225 4.18 13.67 -9.16
C ALA A 225 2.98 14.55 -9.56
N PRO A 226 2.17 14.22 -10.60
CA PRO A 226 0.99 15.00 -10.93
C PRO A 226 -0.08 14.97 -9.83
N GLN A 227 -0.22 13.85 -9.09
CA GLN A 227 -1.08 13.78 -7.93
C GLN A 227 -0.58 14.71 -6.82
N ALA A 228 0.70 14.67 -6.49
CA ALA A 228 1.27 15.52 -5.47
C ALA A 228 1.07 17.02 -5.78
N LEU A 229 1.29 17.43 -7.04
CA LEU A 229 1.00 18.80 -7.45
C LEU A 229 -0.48 19.16 -7.30
N TYR A 230 -1.39 18.22 -7.61
CA TYR A 230 -2.82 18.45 -7.45
C TYR A 230 -3.20 18.59 -5.97
N GLU A 231 -2.70 17.72 -5.12
CA GLU A 231 -2.92 17.80 -3.66
C GLU A 231 -2.41 19.11 -3.07
N ALA A 232 -1.26 19.60 -3.55
CA ALA A 232 -0.73 20.91 -3.16
C ALA A 232 -1.64 22.05 -3.67
N ALA A 233 -2.04 22.02 -4.95
CA ALA A 233 -2.91 23.01 -5.55
C ALA A 233 -4.26 23.11 -4.85
N TRP A 234 -4.85 21.97 -4.50
CA TRP A 234 -6.12 21.90 -3.79
C TRP A 234 -6.00 22.53 -2.39
N ARG A 235 -4.92 22.24 -1.65
CA ARG A 235 -4.67 22.84 -0.33
C ARG A 235 -4.47 24.35 -0.42
N GLN A 236 -3.73 24.80 -1.43
CA GLN A 236 -3.59 26.23 -1.68
C GLN A 236 -4.94 26.89 -2.01
N SER A 237 -5.82 26.22 -2.75
CA SER A 237 -7.16 26.73 -3.03
C SER A 237 -8.03 26.79 -1.77
N ALA A 238 -7.93 25.83 -0.87
CA ALA A 238 -8.62 25.86 0.43
C ALA A 238 -8.11 27.02 1.31
N LEU A 239 -6.81 27.28 1.29
CA LEU A 239 -6.18 28.37 2.03
C LEU A 239 -6.69 29.75 1.61
N ILE A 240 -7.24 29.94 0.41
CA ILE A 240 -7.83 31.20 -0.03
C ILE A 240 -8.92 31.64 0.97
N GLU A 241 -9.86 30.74 1.27
CA GLU A 241 -10.99 31.07 2.16
C GLU A 241 -10.55 31.04 3.64
N ILE A 242 -9.70 30.11 4.03
CA ILE A 242 -9.18 30.04 5.39
C ILE A 242 -8.48 31.36 5.78
N TYR A 243 -7.60 31.89 4.90
CA TYR A 243 -6.93 33.16 5.18
C TYR A 243 -7.88 34.39 5.17
N LYS A 244 -8.99 34.34 4.41
CA LYS A 244 -10.02 35.38 4.52
C LYS A 244 -10.69 35.35 5.90
N THR A 245 -11.00 34.18 6.44
CA THR A 245 -11.55 34.04 7.79
C THR A 245 -10.56 34.46 8.88
N GLU A 246 -9.27 34.27 8.65
CA GLU A 246 -8.17 34.73 9.50
C GLU A 246 -7.83 36.23 9.29
N ALA A 247 -8.62 36.97 8.49
CA ALA A 247 -8.40 38.37 8.12
C ALA A 247 -7.01 38.65 7.50
N ASN A 248 -6.42 37.68 6.79
CA ASN A 248 -5.11 37.78 6.16
C ASN A 248 -5.23 37.81 4.62
N GLN A 249 -5.69 38.94 4.10
CA GLN A 249 -5.92 39.15 2.66
C GLN A 249 -4.65 38.91 1.82
N LYS A 250 -3.48 39.35 2.30
CA LYS A 250 -2.22 39.17 1.58
C LYS A 250 -1.88 37.68 1.36
N LYS A 251 -2.04 36.85 2.40
CA LYS A 251 -1.81 35.40 2.29
C LYS A 251 -2.89 34.74 1.41
N SER A 252 -4.15 35.20 1.47
CA SER A 252 -5.22 34.70 0.60
C SER A 252 -4.89 34.91 -0.90
N GLU A 253 -4.44 36.09 -1.26
CA GLU A 253 -4.02 36.39 -2.64
C GLU A 253 -2.79 35.58 -3.08
N ALA A 254 -1.82 35.40 -2.21
CA ALA A 254 -0.67 34.55 -2.48
C ALA A 254 -1.06 33.08 -2.67
N ALA A 255 -1.95 32.53 -1.83
CA ALA A 255 -2.47 31.19 -1.96
C ALA A 255 -3.24 31.00 -3.29
N LYS A 256 -4.06 31.98 -3.68
CA LYS A 256 -4.75 31.98 -4.98
C LYS A 256 -3.76 31.90 -6.15
N ALA A 257 -2.75 32.76 -6.16
CA ALA A 257 -1.73 32.78 -7.20
C ALA A 257 -0.98 31.44 -7.27
N ARG A 258 -0.63 30.86 -6.09
CA ARG A 258 0.06 29.58 -6.02
C ARG A 258 -0.80 28.41 -6.49
N ALA A 259 -2.08 28.37 -6.10
CA ALA A 259 -3.02 27.34 -6.55
C ALA A 259 -3.17 27.33 -8.09
N LEU A 260 -3.29 28.53 -8.70
CA LEU A 260 -3.36 28.68 -10.16
C LEU A 260 -2.08 28.20 -10.84
N ASP A 261 -0.91 28.58 -10.35
CA ASP A 261 0.39 28.16 -10.89
C ASP A 261 0.55 26.64 -10.87
N LEU A 262 0.29 26.00 -9.71
CA LEU A 262 0.39 24.56 -9.55
C LEU A 262 -0.58 23.82 -10.48
N ALA A 263 -1.84 24.23 -10.52
CA ALA A 263 -2.84 23.62 -11.40
C ALA A 263 -2.50 23.77 -12.87
N GLN A 264 -2.01 24.95 -13.30
CA GLN A 264 -1.55 25.19 -14.68
C GLN A 264 -0.35 24.32 -15.05
N ARG A 265 0.58 24.10 -14.13
CA ARG A 265 1.71 23.19 -14.33
C ARG A 265 1.25 21.76 -14.58
N ILE A 266 0.25 21.26 -13.84
CA ILE A 266 -0.28 19.90 -14.07
C ILE A 266 -0.85 19.79 -15.48
N VAL A 267 -1.67 20.75 -15.90
CA VAL A 267 -2.28 20.76 -17.24
C VAL A 267 -1.22 20.79 -18.35
N SER A 268 -0.17 21.60 -18.18
CA SER A 268 0.87 21.76 -19.20
C SER A 268 1.89 20.61 -19.22
N GLN A 269 2.30 20.10 -18.07
CA GLN A 269 3.37 19.09 -17.98
C GLN A 269 2.83 17.64 -17.97
N TYR A 270 1.60 17.45 -17.46
CA TYR A 270 1.00 16.13 -17.28
C TYR A 270 -0.37 16.00 -17.94
N GLY A 271 -0.55 16.65 -19.10
CA GLY A 271 -1.83 16.78 -19.81
C GLY A 271 -2.56 15.46 -20.13
N GLN A 272 -1.82 14.34 -20.20
CA GLN A 272 -2.40 13.00 -20.42
C GLN A 272 -2.79 12.28 -19.11
N SER A 273 -2.52 12.85 -17.95
CA SER A 273 -2.87 12.25 -16.66
C SER A 273 -4.33 12.57 -16.28
N GLN A 274 -4.95 11.69 -15.52
CA GLN A 274 -6.26 11.98 -14.89
C GLN A 274 -6.24 13.25 -14.03
N TRP A 275 -5.08 13.61 -13.49
CA TRP A 275 -4.90 14.79 -12.65
C TRP A 275 -4.99 16.10 -13.44
N ALA A 276 -4.70 16.07 -14.75
CA ALA A 276 -4.88 17.24 -15.61
C ALA A 276 -6.36 17.65 -15.73
N LEU A 277 -7.29 16.69 -15.81
CA LEU A 277 -8.72 16.98 -15.83
C LEU A 277 -9.19 17.59 -14.50
N ARG A 278 -8.74 17.03 -13.38
CA ARG A 278 -9.04 17.57 -12.05
C ARG A 278 -8.44 18.97 -11.86
N ALA A 279 -7.20 19.18 -12.31
CA ALA A 279 -6.55 20.48 -12.25
C ALA A 279 -7.25 21.54 -13.13
N SER A 280 -7.77 21.16 -14.31
CA SER A 280 -8.57 22.06 -15.14
C SER A 280 -9.86 22.48 -14.46
N SER A 281 -10.55 21.57 -13.79
CA SER A 281 -11.73 21.90 -12.99
C SER A 281 -11.39 22.82 -11.81
N LEU A 282 -10.27 22.56 -11.11
CA LEU A 282 -9.80 23.42 -10.02
C LEU A 282 -9.45 24.83 -10.51
N LEU A 283 -8.78 24.96 -11.66
CA LEU A 283 -8.50 26.25 -12.31
C LEU A 283 -9.78 27.03 -12.54
N TYR A 284 -10.80 26.38 -13.13
CA TYR A 284 -12.09 27.01 -13.37
C TYR A 284 -12.73 27.51 -12.06
N TYR A 285 -12.78 26.69 -11.02
CA TYR A 285 -13.37 27.10 -9.74
C TYR A 285 -12.65 28.31 -9.14
N ILE A 286 -11.32 28.30 -9.12
CA ILE A 286 -10.54 29.41 -8.56
C ILE A 286 -10.74 30.68 -9.39
N GLN A 287 -10.79 30.60 -10.72
CA GLN A 287 -11.00 31.74 -11.62
C GLN A 287 -12.39 32.36 -11.46
N GLN A 288 -13.41 31.53 -11.25
CA GLN A 288 -14.78 31.96 -11.03
C GLN A 288 -15.07 32.37 -9.57
N GLY A 289 -14.10 32.24 -8.66
CA GLY A 289 -14.29 32.54 -7.26
C GLY A 289 -15.22 31.54 -6.53
N ILE A 290 -15.35 30.32 -7.08
CA ILE A 290 -16.11 29.23 -6.45
C ILE A 290 -15.28 28.66 -5.31
N VAL A 291 -15.89 28.60 -4.12
CA VAL A 291 -15.23 28.07 -2.91
C VAL A 291 -15.00 26.57 -3.06
N THR A 292 -13.77 26.13 -2.80
CA THR A 292 -13.33 24.73 -2.93
C THR A 292 -13.23 23.99 -1.58
N TYR A 293 -13.39 24.69 -0.45
CA TYR A 293 -13.33 24.14 0.91
C TYR A 293 -14.43 24.74 1.79
N GLY A 294 -15.06 23.91 2.61
CA GLY A 294 -16.09 24.34 3.56
C GLY A 294 -17.52 24.41 3.00
N ASN A 295 -17.74 24.08 1.74
CA ASN A 295 -19.09 23.86 1.21
C ASN A 295 -19.50 22.41 1.51
N SER A 296 -20.56 22.24 2.31
CA SER A 296 -21.17 20.96 2.71
C SER A 296 -21.98 20.29 1.59
N THR A 297 -21.48 20.30 0.37
CA THR A 297 -22.12 19.68 -0.81
C THR A 297 -21.33 18.49 -1.35
N ASP A 298 -20.52 17.83 -0.50
CA ASP A 298 -19.90 16.53 -0.82
C ASP A 298 -20.52 15.41 0.03
#